data_342d4dd17fc1835ceb54e5236c569add
#
_entry.id   342d4dd17fc1835ceb54e5236c569add
#
_cell.length_a   1.000
_cell.length_b   1.000
_cell.length_c   1.000
_cell.angle_alpha   90.00
_cell.angle_beta   90.00
_cell.angle_gamma   90.00
#
_symmetry.space_group_name_H-M   'P 1'
#
loop_
_entity.id
_entity.type
_entity.pdbx_description
1 polymer ?
#
loop_
_entity_poly.entity_id
_entity_poly.type
_entity_poly.pdbx_seq_one_letter_code
_entity_poly.pdbx_strand_id
1 'polypeptide(L)'
;MFYAFKRHALNSVATAAFLCASAISVSAQPATNNLEKLGNFQKTGITEIPTVPQTGRKVDAIKANLAKIKLPPGFKISLYALVPDARHIAVGPQGVVTFVGTRKSKVYAVTDRGKVGYAEEVKEFAPSVNFTIPNGVCFSKDGVLYIAEQNRVLAFPAAEFFYESPDIAVGTVVPQGELIPKEDESFNHTARVCRIGSDNKLYITLGQPFNVPAKEKLEGFAKYGIGGIIRMDQDGKNREVYASGVRNSVGMDFNPKNHQLWFTDNQVDGMGDGIPPGELNRATQMGQNFGFPYYGGGKVRTNEYKADTPPANVVYPEVEMDAHAADLGMIFYNGKSFPAKYRGGIFSAQHGSWNRTDPVGARIMFTSLKADGSADKTEVFASGWLTSDGEYTGRPVDVATLRDGSMLVSDDLAGALYRITYNGK
;
A
#
# COMPACT_ATOMS: atom_id res chain seq x y z
N MET A 1 -82.61 32.75 13.30
CA MET A 1 -83.50 31.70 13.83
C MET A 1 -82.65 30.83 14.67
N PHE A 2 -82.58 31.17 15.92
CA PHE A 2 -83.23 30.69 17.14
C PHE A 2 -82.98 29.20 17.42
N TYR A 3 -82.44 29.03 18.62
CA TYR A 3 -82.54 28.01 19.68
C TYR A 3 -81.57 26.83 19.60
N ALA A 4 -81.08 26.28 20.75
CA ALA A 4 -81.03 26.66 22.18
C ALA A 4 -80.06 25.75 22.88
N PHE A 5 -79.54 26.22 23.96
CA PHE A 5 -78.77 25.54 25.01
C PHE A 5 -79.39 24.23 25.52
N LYS A 6 -78.51 23.25 25.83
CA LYS A 6 -78.72 22.51 27.11
C LYS A 6 -77.36 22.06 27.68
N ARG A 7 -77.07 22.56 28.87
CA ARG A 7 -76.10 22.10 29.83
C ARG A 7 -76.57 20.77 30.42
N HIS A 8 -75.66 19.80 30.55
CA HIS A 8 -75.72 18.88 31.70
C HIS A 8 -74.35 18.73 32.30
N ALA A 9 -74.36 18.79 33.63
CA ALA A 9 -73.19 18.85 34.50
C ALA A 9 -72.74 17.46 34.96
N LEU A 10 -71.47 17.41 35.29
CA LEU A 10 -70.77 16.62 36.32
C LEU A 10 -70.98 15.11 36.37
N ASN A 11 -69.86 14.44 36.26
CA ASN A 11 -69.37 13.62 37.38
C ASN A 11 -67.85 13.33 37.20
N SER A 12 -67.11 13.89 38.15
CA SER A 12 -65.69 13.63 38.36
C SER A 12 -65.50 12.23 38.94
N VAL A 13 -64.79 11.37 38.24
CA VAL A 13 -64.19 10.20 38.87
C VAL A 13 -62.66 10.35 38.73
N ALA A 14 -62.08 10.70 39.86
CA ALA A 14 -60.64 10.73 40.01
C ALA A 14 -60.12 9.28 40.07
N THR A 15 -59.49 8.84 38.99
CA THR A 15 -58.74 7.58 39.00
C THR A 15 -57.27 7.93 39.31
N ALA A 16 -56.84 7.68 40.52
CA ALA A 16 -55.47 7.79 40.96
C ALA A 16 -54.68 6.65 40.31
N ALA A 17 -53.89 6.96 39.27
CA ALA A 17 -52.91 6.05 38.70
C ALA A 17 -51.68 6.09 39.60
N PHE A 18 -51.47 5.02 40.38
CA PHE A 18 -50.20 4.74 41.04
C PHE A 18 -49.15 4.44 39.97
N LEU A 19 -48.28 5.40 39.67
CA LEU A 19 -47.03 5.18 38.96
C LEU A 19 -46.04 4.52 39.94
N CYS A 20 -45.95 3.20 39.89
CA CYS A 20 -44.79 2.49 40.43
C CYS A 20 -43.53 2.86 39.61
N ALA A 21 -42.81 3.86 40.06
CA ALA A 21 -41.48 4.14 39.61
C ALA A 21 -40.57 2.98 40.11
N SER A 22 -40.36 1.98 39.25
CA SER A 22 -39.27 1.01 39.45
C SER A 22 -37.95 1.76 39.36
N ALA A 23 -37.40 2.11 40.51
CA ALA A 23 -36.02 2.59 40.57
C ALA A 23 -35.10 1.45 40.06
N ILE A 24 -34.69 1.52 38.81
CA ILE A 24 -33.57 0.73 38.31
C ILE A 24 -32.36 1.28 39.07
N SER A 25 -31.95 0.58 40.11
CA SER A 25 -30.67 0.81 40.74
C SER A 25 -29.60 0.39 39.71
N VAL A 26 -29.11 1.36 38.94
CA VAL A 26 -27.87 1.23 38.22
C VAL A 26 -26.80 1.06 39.31
N SER A 27 -26.42 -0.17 39.60
CA SER A 27 -25.24 -0.43 40.41
C SER A 27 -24.07 0.18 39.65
N ALA A 28 -23.56 1.30 40.14
CA ALA A 28 -22.32 1.88 39.65
C ALA A 28 -21.27 0.78 39.82
N GLN A 29 -20.75 0.25 38.71
CA GLN A 29 -19.56 -0.56 38.78
C GLN A 29 -18.51 0.22 39.57
N PRO A 30 -17.79 -0.43 40.49
CA PRO A 30 -16.74 0.25 41.23
C PRO A 30 -15.82 0.87 40.21
N ALA A 31 -15.61 2.19 40.33
CA ALA A 31 -14.68 2.93 39.50
C ALA A 31 -13.34 2.19 39.60
N THR A 32 -13.00 1.42 38.58
CA THR A 32 -11.66 0.81 38.51
C THR A 32 -10.70 1.95 38.64
N ASN A 33 -9.81 1.86 39.61
CA ASN A 33 -8.87 2.93 39.95
C ASN A 33 -7.94 3.15 38.74
N ASN A 34 -8.35 4.04 37.83
CA ASN A 34 -7.58 4.37 36.63
C ASN A 34 -6.20 4.96 36.96
N LEU A 35 -6.04 5.51 38.18
CA LEU A 35 -4.74 5.96 38.69
C LEU A 35 -3.79 4.79 38.96
N GLU A 36 -4.30 3.66 39.42
CA GLU A 36 -3.49 2.46 39.62
C GLU A 36 -3.06 1.82 38.29
N LYS A 37 -3.94 1.87 37.26
CA LYS A 37 -3.57 1.49 35.89
C LYS A 37 -2.55 2.43 35.28
N LEU A 38 -2.64 3.74 35.54
CA LEU A 38 -1.63 4.73 35.14
C LEU A 38 -0.30 4.54 35.85
N GLY A 39 -0.29 4.11 37.12
CA GLY A 39 0.91 3.78 37.88
C GLY A 39 1.68 2.56 37.33
N ASN A 40 0.97 1.65 36.66
CA ASN A 40 1.55 0.47 35.98
C ASN A 40 1.91 0.74 34.51
N PHE A 41 1.74 1.96 34.02
CA PHE A 41 2.12 2.34 32.66
C PHE A 41 3.65 2.35 32.55
N GLN A 42 4.19 1.30 31.97
CA GLN A 42 5.62 1.24 31.67
C GLN A 42 5.93 2.23 30.54
N LYS A 43 6.67 3.27 30.83
CA LYS A 43 7.29 4.09 29.79
C LYS A 43 8.22 3.18 28.98
N THR A 44 8.15 3.22 27.66
CA THR A 44 9.03 2.45 26.78
C THR A 44 10.51 2.80 26.97
N GLY A 45 10.81 3.90 27.66
CA GLY A 45 12.15 4.40 27.89
C GLY A 45 12.73 5.16 26.69
N ILE A 46 11.98 5.27 25.58
CA ILE A 46 12.37 6.07 24.42
C ILE A 46 11.98 7.52 24.70
N THR A 47 12.96 8.39 24.84
CA THR A 47 12.78 9.82 25.11
C THR A 47 12.98 10.68 23.86
N GLU A 48 13.69 10.17 22.86
CA GLU A 48 14.00 10.87 21.62
C GLU A 48 13.64 10.00 20.43
N ILE A 49 13.13 10.64 19.37
CA ILE A 49 12.83 9.97 18.10
C ILE A 49 14.06 10.11 17.21
N PRO A 50 14.64 8.98 16.73
CA PRO A 50 15.77 9.02 15.81
C PRO A 50 15.40 9.75 14.51
N THR A 51 16.31 10.61 14.05
CA THR A 51 16.18 11.36 12.79
C THR A 51 17.21 10.91 11.78
N VAL A 52 16.88 11.07 10.49
CA VAL A 52 17.80 10.79 9.38
C VAL A 52 18.41 12.10 8.89
N PRO A 53 19.74 12.26 8.93
CA PRO A 53 20.41 13.45 8.40
C PRO A 53 20.11 13.65 6.92
N GLN A 54 19.72 14.88 6.55
CA GLN A 54 19.32 15.25 5.18
C GLN A 54 20.46 15.96 4.42
N THR A 55 21.71 15.82 4.86
CA THR A 55 22.88 16.44 4.26
C THR A 55 24.05 15.46 4.13
N GLY A 56 25.09 15.84 3.39
CA GLY A 56 26.33 15.08 3.26
C GLY A 56 26.58 14.50 1.87
N ARG A 57 27.69 13.79 1.70
CA ARG A 57 28.20 13.30 0.41
C ARG A 57 27.18 12.46 -0.36
N LYS A 58 26.30 11.72 0.33
CA LYS A 58 25.24 10.92 -0.29
C LYS A 58 24.23 11.80 -1.03
N VAL A 59 23.86 12.93 -0.47
CA VAL A 59 22.97 13.92 -1.10
C VAL A 59 23.56 14.42 -2.41
N ASP A 60 24.85 14.77 -2.41
CA ASP A 60 25.54 15.32 -3.58
C ASP A 60 25.62 14.25 -4.68
N ALA A 61 25.93 13.01 -4.35
CA ALA A 61 25.99 11.89 -5.27
C ALA A 61 24.60 11.61 -5.91
N ILE A 62 23.53 11.62 -5.10
CA ILE A 62 22.17 11.45 -5.59
C ILE A 62 21.80 12.59 -6.53
N LYS A 63 22.05 13.85 -6.17
CA LYS A 63 21.77 15.02 -7.03
C LYS A 63 22.50 14.93 -8.36
N ALA A 64 23.76 14.48 -8.37
CA ALA A 64 24.54 14.28 -9.60
C ALA A 64 23.93 13.19 -10.48
N ASN A 65 23.39 12.12 -9.90
CA ASN A 65 22.68 11.06 -10.64
C ASN A 65 21.32 11.55 -11.17
N LEU A 66 20.57 12.31 -10.38
CA LEU A 66 19.28 12.86 -10.80
C LEU A 66 19.42 13.83 -12.00
N ALA A 67 20.54 14.51 -12.15
CA ALA A 67 20.82 15.34 -13.32
C ALA A 67 20.89 14.56 -14.65
N LYS A 68 21.06 13.23 -14.59
CA LYS A 68 21.12 12.34 -15.75
C LYS A 68 19.77 11.70 -16.08
N ILE A 69 18.75 11.88 -15.22
CA ILE A 69 17.43 11.28 -15.43
C ILE A 69 16.74 11.96 -16.60
N LYS A 70 16.23 11.12 -17.50
CA LYS A 70 15.46 11.53 -18.66
C LYS A 70 13.97 11.54 -18.31
N LEU A 71 13.31 12.65 -18.59
CA LEU A 71 11.88 12.88 -18.38
C LEU A 71 11.27 13.55 -19.62
N PRO A 72 9.96 13.45 -19.84
CA PRO A 72 9.29 14.21 -20.89
C PRO A 72 9.47 15.74 -20.70
N PRO A 73 9.38 16.53 -21.77
CA PRO A 73 9.51 17.99 -21.68
C PRO A 73 8.58 18.61 -20.64
N GLY A 74 9.10 19.58 -19.89
CA GLY A 74 8.38 20.30 -18.82
C GLY A 74 8.41 19.62 -17.45
N PHE A 75 8.85 18.37 -17.36
CA PHE A 75 9.04 17.70 -16.08
C PHE A 75 10.43 17.93 -15.50
N LYS A 76 10.50 17.92 -14.17
CA LYS A 76 11.75 17.98 -13.40
C LYS A 76 11.71 16.96 -12.27
N ILE A 77 12.87 16.42 -11.93
CA ILE A 77 13.06 15.53 -10.76
C ILE A 77 14.06 16.16 -9.80
N SER A 78 13.81 16.02 -8.53
CA SER A 78 14.70 16.48 -7.46
C SER A 78 14.73 15.48 -6.30
N LEU A 79 15.78 15.52 -5.50
CA LEU A 79 15.80 14.81 -4.22
C LEU A 79 14.78 15.47 -3.29
N TYR A 80 13.85 14.67 -2.76
CA TYR A 80 12.86 15.09 -1.77
C TYR A 80 13.33 14.81 -0.35
N ALA A 81 13.84 13.60 -0.10
CA ALA A 81 14.36 13.20 1.22
C ALA A 81 15.37 12.05 1.10
N LEU A 82 16.30 11.95 2.07
CA LEU A 82 16.98 10.70 2.35
C LEU A 82 16.13 9.87 3.30
N VAL A 83 15.78 8.66 2.86
CA VAL A 83 15.01 7.69 3.64
C VAL A 83 15.65 6.32 3.44
N PRO A 84 16.34 5.77 4.43
CA PRO A 84 17.01 4.48 4.29
C PRO A 84 16.04 3.36 3.92
N ASP A 85 16.37 2.54 2.91
CA ASP A 85 15.57 1.41 2.45
C ASP A 85 14.11 1.84 2.09
N ALA A 86 13.94 3.00 1.44
CA ALA A 86 12.63 3.56 1.12
C ALA A 86 11.82 2.66 0.18
N ARG A 87 10.67 2.18 0.67
CA ARG A 87 9.82 1.27 -0.08
C ARG A 87 8.43 1.88 -0.33
N HIS A 88 7.38 1.27 0.19
CA HIS A 88 6.00 1.72 -0.04
C HIS A 88 5.73 3.09 0.60
N ILE A 89 4.94 3.93 -0.07
CA ILE A 89 4.68 5.32 0.33
C ILE A 89 3.19 5.51 0.63
N ALA A 90 2.88 6.15 1.77
CA ALA A 90 1.55 6.61 2.09
C ALA A 90 1.56 8.10 2.44
N VAL A 91 0.98 8.93 1.58
CA VAL A 91 0.80 10.36 1.85
C VAL A 91 -0.37 10.53 2.82
N GLY A 92 -0.14 11.21 3.93
CA GLY A 92 -1.16 11.45 4.94
C GLY A 92 -2.36 12.25 4.38
N PRO A 93 -3.59 11.98 4.85
CA PRO A 93 -4.79 12.65 4.38
C PRO A 93 -4.76 14.17 4.55
N GLN A 94 -4.04 14.69 5.54
CA GLN A 94 -3.84 16.13 5.72
C GLN A 94 -2.71 16.68 4.83
N GLY A 95 -1.86 15.79 4.25
CA GLY A 95 -0.74 16.14 3.39
C GLY A 95 0.42 16.80 4.16
N VAL A 96 0.51 16.57 5.46
CA VAL A 96 1.59 17.09 6.32
C VAL A 96 2.73 16.09 6.41
N VAL A 97 2.39 14.80 6.53
CA VAL A 97 3.35 13.71 6.72
C VAL A 97 3.20 12.70 5.61
N THR A 98 4.33 12.22 5.11
CA THR A 98 4.40 11.04 4.25
C THR A 98 5.05 9.90 5.02
N PHE A 99 4.38 8.77 5.11
CA PHE A 99 4.92 7.57 5.76
C PHE A 99 5.57 6.67 4.72
N VAL A 100 6.74 6.12 5.08
CA VAL A 100 7.55 5.28 4.18
C VAL A 100 7.86 3.96 4.86
N GLY A 101 7.37 2.88 4.29
CA GLY A 101 7.68 1.52 4.72
C GLY A 101 9.06 1.07 4.26
N THR A 102 9.58 0.01 4.87
CA THR A 102 10.89 -0.58 4.53
C THR A 102 10.85 -2.11 4.49
N ARG A 103 11.87 -2.72 3.94
CA ARG A 103 12.09 -4.18 4.04
C ARG A 103 12.94 -4.60 5.22
N LYS A 104 13.23 -3.68 6.13
CA LYS A 104 14.00 -3.95 7.35
C LYS A 104 13.07 -3.94 8.56
N SER A 105 13.25 -2.99 9.47
CA SER A 105 12.53 -2.96 10.74
C SER A 105 12.07 -1.56 11.13
N LYS A 106 11.98 -0.64 10.18
CA LYS A 106 11.61 0.75 10.47
C LYS A 106 10.57 1.26 9.48
N VAL A 107 9.73 2.15 9.97
CA VAL A 107 8.87 3.03 9.16
C VAL A 107 9.35 4.45 9.41
N TYR A 108 9.33 5.28 8.38
CA TYR A 108 9.74 6.67 8.50
C TYR A 108 8.58 7.62 8.27
N ALA A 109 8.56 8.71 9.03
CA ALA A 109 7.70 9.87 8.84
C ALA A 109 8.53 10.99 8.20
N VAL A 110 8.08 11.47 7.04
CA VAL A 110 8.77 12.45 6.19
C VAL A 110 7.91 13.71 6.10
N THR A 111 8.46 14.86 6.44
CA THR A 111 7.71 16.12 6.50
C THR A 111 8.35 17.24 5.71
N ASP A 112 7.50 18.00 4.97
CA ASP A 112 7.82 19.28 4.31
C ASP A 112 6.86 20.35 4.87
N ARG A 113 7.12 20.78 6.11
CA ARG A 113 6.27 21.75 6.84
C ARG A 113 6.30 23.13 6.21
N GLY A 114 7.47 23.53 5.76
CA GLY A 114 7.68 24.81 5.08
C GLY A 114 7.13 24.86 3.67
N LYS A 115 6.67 23.70 3.10
CA LYS A 115 6.25 23.56 1.71
C LYS A 115 7.30 24.07 0.71
N VAL A 116 8.57 23.82 1.06
CA VAL A 116 9.73 24.26 0.25
C VAL A 116 10.03 23.31 -0.90
N GLY A 117 9.32 22.16 -0.96
CA GLY A 117 9.42 21.21 -2.06
C GLY A 117 10.45 20.10 -1.85
N TYR A 118 11.02 20.02 -0.66
CA TYR A 118 11.82 18.91 -0.15
C TYR A 118 11.50 18.71 1.34
N ALA A 119 11.74 17.52 1.86
CA ALA A 119 11.49 17.25 3.26
C ALA A 119 12.56 17.90 4.13
N GLU A 120 12.12 18.70 5.09
CA GLU A 120 12.99 19.33 6.08
C GLU A 120 13.39 18.32 7.16
N GLU A 121 12.56 17.31 7.40
CA GLU A 121 12.79 16.35 8.46
C GLU A 121 12.32 14.94 8.08
N VAL A 122 13.11 13.95 8.50
CA VAL A 122 12.78 12.51 8.40
C VAL A 122 13.02 11.87 9.75
N LYS A 123 11.97 11.31 10.36
CA LYS A 123 11.98 10.66 11.67
C LYS A 123 11.64 9.19 11.56
N GLU A 124 12.15 8.37 12.47
CA GLU A 124 11.60 7.04 12.69
C GLU A 124 10.18 7.18 13.25
N PHE A 125 9.23 6.47 12.63
CA PHE A 125 7.86 6.42 13.10
C PHE A 125 7.68 5.27 14.09
N ALA A 126 7.03 5.56 15.23
CA ALA A 126 6.72 4.60 16.29
C ALA A 126 7.93 3.76 16.73
N PRO A 127 9.04 4.37 17.17
CA PRO A 127 10.28 3.65 17.49
C PRO A 127 10.14 2.66 18.65
N SER A 128 9.06 2.74 19.44
CA SER A 128 8.71 1.77 20.49
C SER A 128 8.13 0.48 19.93
N VAL A 129 7.74 0.44 18.64
CA VAL A 129 7.18 -0.74 17.99
C VAL A 129 8.27 -1.51 17.26
N ASN A 130 8.42 -2.79 17.61
CA ASN A 130 9.32 -3.68 16.90
C ASN A 130 8.65 -4.16 15.60
N PHE A 131 8.99 -3.53 14.50
CA PHE A 131 8.49 -3.91 13.18
C PHE A 131 9.31 -5.05 12.55
N THR A 132 8.63 -5.89 11.76
CA THR A 132 9.25 -6.95 10.95
C THR A 132 8.85 -6.78 9.48
N ILE A 133 9.74 -6.20 8.67
CA ILE A 133 9.52 -5.93 7.26
C ILE A 133 8.21 -5.13 7.04
N PRO A 134 8.07 -3.92 7.61
CA PRO A 134 6.87 -3.08 7.50
C PRO A 134 6.81 -2.39 6.13
N ASN A 135 6.75 -3.17 5.05
CA ASN A 135 6.81 -2.63 3.69
C ASN A 135 5.54 -1.87 3.31
N GLY A 136 4.37 -2.44 3.62
CA GLY A 136 3.09 -1.88 3.20
C GLY A 136 2.59 -0.83 4.17
N VAL A 137 2.37 0.39 3.68
CA VAL A 137 1.75 1.49 4.43
C VAL A 137 0.57 2.03 3.64
N CYS A 138 -0.59 2.22 4.26
CA CYS A 138 -1.77 2.78 3.60
C CYS A 138 -2.72 3.44 4.59
N PHE A 139 -3.47 4.45 4.12
CA PHE A 139 -4.45 5.15 4.93
C PHE A 139 -5.88 4.70 4.61
N SER A 140 -6.70 4.62 5.64
CA SER A 140 -8.15 4.63 5.48
C SER A 140 -8.67 6.06 5.22
N LYS A 141 -9.92 6.16 4.81
CA LYS A 141 -10.56 7.46 4.52
C LYS A 141 -10.71 8.34 5.78
N ASP A 142 -10.83 7.73 6.93
CA ASP A 142 -10.91 8.37 8.25
C ASP A 142 -9.55 8.62 8.90
N GLY A 143 -8.47 8.37 8.19
CA GLY A 143 -7.11 8.77 8.61
C GLY A 143 -6.38 7.77 9.49
N VAL A 144 -6.83 6.52 9.55
CA VAL A 144 -6.07 5.44 10.22
C VAL A 144 -4.97 4.97 9.29
N LEU A 145 -3.73 4.97 9.75
CA LEU A 145 -2.59 4.38 9.04
C LEU A 145 -2.53 2.88 9.33
N TYR A 146 -2.59 2.07 8.30
CA TYR A 146 -2.32 0.63 8.37
C TYR A 146 -0.90 0.34 7.95
N ILE A 147 -0.23 -0.54 8.69
CA ILE A 147 1.10 -1.05 8.37
C ILE A 147 1.00 -2.56 8.23
N ALA A 148 1.20 -3.03 7.00
CA ALA A 148 1.25 -4.45 6.66
C ALA A 148 2.71 -4.91 6.69
N GLU A 149 3.02 -5.74 7.66
CA GLU A 149 4.32 -6.39 7.84
C GLU A 149 4.33 -7.76 7.16
N GLN A 150 5.45 -8.43 7.20
CA GLN A 150 5.56 -9.77 6.61
C GLN A 150 4.45 -10.72 7.09
N ASN A 151 4.17 -10.75 8.41
CA ASN A 151 3.18 -11.67 8.98
C ASN A 151 2.39 -11.04 10.15
N ARG A 152 2.09 -9.73 10.05
CA ARG A 152 1.27 -8.96 11.00
C ARG A 152 0.66 -7.76 10.30
N VAL A 153 -0.45 -7.25 10.83
CA VAL A 153 -1.02 -5.96 10.42
C VAL A 153 -1.34 -5.12 11.63
N LEU A 154 -0.86 -3.89 11.63
CA LEU A 154 -1.08 -2.90 12.68
C LEU A 154 -1.90 -1.72 12.14
N ALA A 155 -2.65 -1.07 13.04
CA ALA A 155 -3.41 0.15 12.78
C ALA A 155 -3.00 1.25 13.74
N PHE A 156 -2.74 2.43 13.23
CA PHE A 156 -2.34 3.62 13.99
C PHE A 156 -3.40 4.72 13.77
N PRO A 157 -4.39 4.81 14.65
CA PRO A 157 -5.38 5.88 14.59
C PRO A 157 -4.69 7.22 14.86
N ALA A 158 -4.89 8.22 14.07
CA ALA A 158 -4.26 9.53 14.23
C ALA A 158 -2.71 9.58 14.08
N ALA A 159 -2.12 8.67 13.30
CA ALA A 159 -0.67 8.63 13.03
C ALA A 159 -0.14 9.98 12.53
N GLU A 160 -0.88 10.65 11.63
CA GLU A 160 -0.48 11.93 11.04
C GLU A 160 -0.40 13.08 12.06
N PHE A 161 -1.10 12.97 13.19
CA PHE A 161 -1.08 13.98 14.26
C PHE A 161 -0.04 13.70 15.33
N PHE A 162 0.28 12.42 15.57
CA PHE A 162 1.16 11.99 16.66
C PHE A 162 2.46 11.32 16.19
N TYR A 163 2.84 11.48 14.93
CA TYR A 163 4.07 10.85 14.39
C TYR A 163 5.35 11.32 15.10
N GLU A 164 5.29 12.41 15.84
CA GLU A 164 6.41 12.94 16.68
C GLU A 164 6.35 12.43 18.12
N SER A 165 5.46 11.49 18.44
CA SER A 165 5.46 10.84 19.74
C SER A 165 6.27 9.55 19.70
N PRO A 166 7.18 9.31 20.64
CA PRO A 166 7.87 8.02 20.75
C PRO A 166 6.92 6.89 21.10
N ASP A 167 5.84 7.19 21.83
CA ASP A 167 4.77 6.29 22.18
C ASP A 167 3.48 6.73 21.45
N ILE A 168 3.02 5.91 20.52
CA ILE A 168 1.82 6.17 19.72
C ILE A 168 0.81 5.05 19.93
N ALA A 169 -0.47 5.42 19.96
CA ALA A 169 -1.55 4.43 20.02
C ALA A 169 -1.50 3.50 18.80
N VAL A 170 -1.44 2.20 19.06
CA VAL A 170 -1.41 1.16 18.04
C VAL A 170 -2.42 0.07 18.36
N GLY A 171 -3.20 -0.33 17.36
CA GLY A 171 -4.09 -1.49 17.40
C GLY A 171 -3.53 -2.63 16.56
N THR A 172 -3.77 -3.86 17.00
CA THR A 172 -3.44 -5.05 16.22
C THR A 172 -4.66 -5.46 15.40
N VAL A 173 -4.52 -5.44 14.07
CA VAL A 173 -5.55 -5.88 13.12
C VAL A 173 -5.41 -7.37 12.84
N VAL A 174 -4.19 -7.81 12.51
CA VAL A 174 -3.83 -9.22 12.39
C VAL A 174 -2.63 -9.48 13.29
N PRO A 175 -2.76 -10.38 14.29
CA PRO A 175 -1.66 -10.72 15.19
C PRO A 175 -0.42 -11.28 14.46
N GLN A 176 0.73 -11.17 15.11
CA GLN A 176 1.98 -11.74 14.58
C GLN A 176 1.84 -13.25 14.40
N GLY A 177 2.14 -13.74 13.18
CA GLY A 177 2.06 -15.15 12.83
C GLY A 177 0.67 -15.61 12.34
N GLU A 178 -0.30 -14.69 12.19
CA GLU A 178 -1.67 -15.05 11.78
C GLU A 178 -2.03 -14.58 10.35
N LEU A 179 -1.18 -13.75 9.72
CA LEU A 179 -1.42 -13.33 8.34
C LEU A 179 -1.15 -14.48 7.35
N ILE A 180 -0.08 -15.24 7.58
CA ILE A 180 0.30 -16.47 6.86
C ILE A 180 0.79 -17.52 7.87
N PRO A 181 0.75 -18.84 7.53
CA PRO A 181 1.39 -19.87 8.35
C PRO A 181 2.87 -19.56 8.57
N LYS A 182 3.36 -19.80 9.77
CA LYS A 182 4.74 -19.48 10.15
C LYS A 182 5.76 -20.28 9.30
N GLU A 183 5.43 -21.51 8.94
CA GLU A 183 6.25 -22.38 8.07
C GLU A 183 6.35 -21.88 6.62
N ASP A 184 5.50 -20.94 6.22
CA ASP A 184 5.52 -20.30 4.91
C ASP A 184 6.15 -18.89 4.95
N GLU A 185 6.67 -18.46 6.10
CA GLU A 185 7.55 -17.31 6.17
C GLU A 185 8.85 -17.56 5.40
N SER A 186 9.30 -16.59 4.65
CA SER A 186 10.47 -16.69 3.78
C SER A 186 11.21 -15.37 3.71
N PHE A 187 12.46 -15.38 3.26
CA PHE A 187 13.18 -14.16 2.87
C PHE A 187 12.76 -13.64 1.50
N ASN A 188 12.12 -14.49 0.69
CA ASN A 188 11.62 -14.12 -0.63
C ASN A 188 10.18 -13.62 -0.54
N HIS A 189 9.81 -12.67 -1.41
CA HIS A 189 8.45 -12.15 -1.59
C HIS A 189 7.77 -11.72 -0.29
N THR A 190 8.54 -11.08 0.60
CA THR A 190 8.12 -10.67 1.93
C THR A 190 7.34 -9.36 1.95
N ALA A 191 7.48 -8.55 0.91
CA ALA A 191 6.84 -7.25 0.82
C ALA A 191 5.32 -7.40 0.73
N ARG A 192 4.60 -6.92 1.76
CA ARG A 192 3.15 -6.76 1.70
C ARG A 192 2.85 -5.35 1.24
N VAL A 193 1.84 -5.21 0.42
CA VAL A 193 1.29 -3.92 0.02
C VAL A 193 -0.14 -3.86 0.52
N CYS A 194 -0.58 -2.73 1.03
CA CYS A 194 -1.96 -2.54 1.44
C CYS A 194 -2.63 -1.36 0.72
N ARG A 195 -3.96 -1.46 0.56
CA ARG A 195 -4.84 -0.38 0.10
C ARG A 195 -6.22 -0.55 0.74
N ILE A 196 -6.92 0.56 0.92
CA ILE A 196 -8.34 0.54 1.29
C ILE A 196 -9.17 0.69 0.02
N GLY A 197 -10.04 -0.28 -0.24
CA GLY A 197 -10.95 -0.25 -1.38
C GLY A 197 -12.09 0.75 -1.22
N SER A 198 -12.85 0.96 -2.30
CA SER A 198 -14.07 1.78 -2.25
C SER A 198 -15.17 1.15 -1.38
N ASP A 199 -15.12 -0.16 -1.18
CA ASP A 199 -15.94 -0.97 -0.28
C ASP A 199 -15.52 -0.84 1.19
N ASN A 200 -14.53 0.02 1.48
CA ASN A 200 -13.99 0.27 2.81
C ASN A 200 -13.29 -0.95 3.45
N LYS A 201 -12.92 -1.95 2.65
CA LYS A 201 -12.13 -3.09 3.11
C LYS A 201 -10.63 -2.87 2.93
N LEU A 202 -9.85 -3.53 3.77
CA LEU A 202 -8.39 -3.58 3.69
C LEU A 202 -7.97 -4.70 2.75
N TYR A 203 -7.24 -4.35 1.69
CA TYR A 203 -6.66 -5.28 0.72
C TYR A 203 -5.17 -5.42 0.99
N ILE A 204 -4.65 -6.66 0.91
CA ILE A 204 -3.23 -6.96 1.15
C ILE A 204 -2.73 -7.96 0.12
N THR A 205 -1.57 -7.67 -0.50
CA THR A 205 -0.88 -8.61 -1.38
C THR A 205 -0.09 -9.63 -0.56
N LEU A 206 -0.18 -10.90 -0.94
CA LEU A 206 0.55 -11.99 -0.30
C LEU A 206 1.41 -12.74 -1.33
N GLY A 207 2.64 -12.27 -1.53
CA GLY A 207 3.62 -12.98 -2.36
C GLY A 207 3.90 -14.38 -1.80
N GLN A 208 4.03 -15.37 -2.67
CA GLN A 208 4.34 -16.75 -2.26
C GLN A 208 5.85 -16.95 -2.11
N PRO A 209 6.32 -17.84 -1.21
CA PRO A 209 7.73 -17.89 -0.79
C PRO A 209 8.72 -18.52 -1.78
N PHE A 210 8.25 -19.19 -2.85
CA PHE A 210 9.11 -19.94 -3.78
C PHE A 210 9.21 -19.24 -5.13
N ASN A 211 10.17 -19.64 -5.97
CA ASN A 211 10.17 -19.27 -7.39
C ASN A 211 8.92 -19.84 -8.09
N VAL A 212 8.75 -21.17 -7.99
CA VAL A 212 7.54 -21.90 -8.35
C VAL A 212 7.26 -22.88 -7.20
N PRO A 213 6.05 -22.90 -6.60
CA PRO A 213 5.75 -23.79 -5.49
C PRO A 213 5.57 -25.22 -5.96
N ALA A 214 5.87 -26.17 -5.08
CA ALA A 214 5.51 -27.58 -5.27
C ALA A 214 3.99 -27.78 -5.14
N LYS A 215 3.44 -28.80 -5.82
CA LYS A 215 1.98 -29.04 -5.93
C LYS A 215 1.29 -29.22 -4.59
N GLU A 216 1.96 -29.87 -3.64
CA GLU A 216 1.47 -30.13 -2.28
C GLU A 216 1.28 -28.83 -1.46
N LYS A 217 1.87 -27.73 -1.86
CA LYS A 217 1.67 -26.43 -1.22
C LYS A 217 0.41 -25.70 -1.69
N LEU A 218 -0.12 -26.02 -2.87
CA LEU A 218 -1.16 -25.23 -3.52
C LEU A 218 -2.45 -25.13 -2.72
N GLU A 219 -2.89 -26.23 -2.08
CA GLU A 219 -4.11 -26.24 -1.26
C GLU A 219 -3.96 -25.32 -0.05
N GLY A 220 -2.83 -25.42 0.68
CA GLY A 220 -2.53 -24.55 1.81
C GLY A 220 -2.46 -23.08 1.38
N PHE A 221 -1.79 -22.78 0.28
CA PHE A 221 -1.67 -21.43 -0.25
C PHE A 221 -3.03 -20.85 -0.65
N ALA A 222 -3.87 -21.63 -1.34
CA ALA A 222 -5.22 -21.20 -1.69
C ALA A 222 -6.07 -20.85 -0.46
N LYS A 223 -5.96 -21.65 0.63
CA LYS A 223 -6.67 -21.40 1.88
C LYS A 223 -6.30 -20.07 2.53
N TYR A 224 -5.03 -19.69 2.51
CA TYR A 224 -4.54 -18.46 3.12
C TYR A 224 -4.44 -17.29 2.13
N GLY A 225 -4.69 -17.53 0.84
CA GLY A 225 -4.53 -16.52 -0.22
C GLY A 225 -3.08 -16.17 -0.51
N ILE A 226 -2.13 -17.04 -0.16
CA ILE A 226 -0.70 -16.90 -0.51
C ILE A 226 -0.55 -17.08 -2.03
N GLY A 227 0.20 -16.19 -2.67
CA GLY A 227 0.19 -16.11 -4.14
C GLY A 227 -1.11 -15.48 -4.64
N GLY A 228 -1.51 -14.38 -4.01
CA GLY A 228 -2.74 -13.66 -4.32
C GLY A 228 -2.88 -12.33 -3.61
N ILE A 229 -4.10 -11.82 -3.64
CA ILE A 229 -4.53 -10.62 -2.93
C ILE A 229 -5.71 -11.00 -2.05
N ILE A 230 -5.60 -10.74 -0.76
CA ILE A 230 -6.70 -10.91 0.18
C ILE A 230 -7.38 -9.59 0.46
N ARG A 231 -8.63 -9.65 0.92
CA ARG A 231 -9.30 -8.51 1.55
C ARG A 231 -9.94 -8.93 2.87
N MET A 232 -10.13 -7.96 3.75
CA MET A 232 -10.78 -8.14 5.05
C MET A 232 -11.41 -6.83 5.52
N ASP A 233 -12.21 -6.91 6.55
CA ASP A 233 -12.66 -5.71 7.24
C ASP A 233 -11.46 -5.02 7.91
N GLN A 234 -11.56 -3.74 8.18
CA GLN A 234 -10.47 -2.95 8.75
C GLN A 234 -10.07 -3.40 10.17
N ASP A 235 -10.90 -4.20 10.84
CA ASP A 235 -10.62 -4.85 12.12
C ASP A 235 -10.03 -6.27 11.99
N GLY A 236 -9.70 -6.70 10.77
CA GLY A 236 -9.11 -8.00 10.48
C GLY A 236 -10.10 -9.15 10.28
N LYS A 237 -11.41 -8.91 10.49
CA LYS A 237 -12.44 -9.96 10.31
C LYS A 237 -12.84 -10.14 8.85
N ASN A 238 -13.63 -11.17 8.58
CA ASN A 238 -14.23 -11.46 7.27
C ASN A 238 -13.19 -11.50 6.15
N ARG A 239 -12.05 -12.17 6.42
CA ARG A 239 -10.98 -12.37 5.43
C ARG A 239 -11.45 -13.23 4.27
N GLU A 240 -11.17 -12.76 3.06
CA GLU A 240 -11.50 -13.42 1.79
C GLU A 240 -10.32 -13.36 0.84
N VAL A 241 -10.20 -14.35 -0.05
CA VAL A 241 -9.25 -14.30 -1.18
C VAL A 241 -9.93 -13.54 -2.32
N TYR A 242 -9.38 -12.37 -2.65
CA TYR A 242 -9.94 -11.51 -3.70
C TYR A 242 -9.44 -11.90 -5.09
N ALA A 243 -8.14 -12.16 -5.22
CA ALA A 243 -7.49 -12.62 -6.45
C ALA A 243 -6.48 -13.72 -6.13
N SER A 244 -6.35 -14.71 -7.00
CA SER A 244 -5.44 -15.84 -6.87
C SER A 244 -4.58 -16.01 -8.13
N GLY A 245 -3.59 -16.91 -8.09
CA GLY A 245 -2.72 -17.13 -9.25
C GLY A 245 -1.79 -15.96 -9.53
N VAL A 246 -1.36 -15.25 -8.50
CA VAL A 246 -0.39 -14.15 -8.50
C VAL A 246 0.90 -14.65 -7.86
N ARG A 247 2.06 -14.37 -8.45
CA ARG A 247 3.33 -14.82 -7.87
C ARG A 247 3.82 -13.89 -6.76
N ASN A 248 4.01 -12.63 -7.06
CA ASN A 248 4.50 -11.64 -6.10
C ASN A 248 4.12 -10.22 -6.53
N SER A 249 2.93 -9.81 -6.18
CA SER A 249 2.49 -8.42 -6.39
C SER A 249 3.09 -7.50 -5.31
N VAL A 250 3.74 -6.42 -5.75
CA VAL A 250 4.34 -5.39 -4.87
C VAL A 250 3.78 -3.99 -5.19
N GLY A 251 2.73 -3.91 -5.96
CA GLY A 251 2.01 -2.68 -6.27
C GLY A 251 0.56 -2.94 -6.58
N MET A 252 -0.34 -2.19 -6.00
CA MET A 252 -1.76 -2.23 -6.34
C MET A 252 -2.43 -0.89 -6.08
N ASP A 253 -3.45 -0.60 -6.88
CA ASP A 253 -4.31 0.56 -6.68
C ASP A 253 -5.67 0.34 -7.34
N PHE A 254 -6.66 1.15 -6.98
CA PHE A 254 -8.00 1.07 -7.53
C PHE A 254 -8.22 2.15 -8.60
N ASN A 255 -8.77 1.75 -9.74
CA ASN A 255 -9.20 2.69 -10.76
C ASN A 255 -10.25 3.64 -10.16
N PRO A 256 -10.00 4.96 -10.14
CA PRO A 256 -10.91 5.91 -9.48
C PRO A 256 -12.27 6.07 -10.17
N LYS A 257 -12.41 5.58 -11.41
CA LYS A 257 -13.66 5.69 -12.18
C LYS A 257 -14.60 4.51 -11.99
N ASN A 258 -14.05 3.28 -11.93
CA ASN A 258 -14.85 2.06 -11.91
C ASN A 258 -14.54 1.15 -10.72
N HIS A 259 -13.60 1.56 -9.85
CA HIS A 259 -13.17 0.87 -8.64
C HIS A 259 -12.58 -0.53 -8.86
N GLN A 260 -12.20 -0.88 -10.08
CA GLN A 260 -11.51 -2.12 -10.36
C GLN A 260 -10.09 -2.09 -9.80
N LEU A 261 -9.67 -3.21 -9.24
CA LEU A 261 -8.32 -3.36 -8.70
C LEU A 261 -7.34 -3.60 -9.84
N TRP A 262 -6.25 -2.83 -9.85
CA TRP A 262 -5.08 -3.07 -10.69
C TRP A 262 -3.87 -3.38 -9.83
N PHE A 263 -2.98 -4.24 -10.33
CA PHE A 263 -1.79 -4.63 -9.61
C PHE A 263 -0.69 -5.10 -10.55
N THR A 264 0.56 -4.91 -10.12
CA THR A 264 1.74 -5.45 -10.79
C THR A 264 2.02 -6.86 -10.29
N ASP A 265 2.68 -7.69 -11.08
CA ASP A 265 3.15 -9.00 -10.63
C ASP A 265 4.56 -9.30 -11.14
N ASN A 266 5.42 -9.76 -10.22
CA ASN A 266 6.78 -10.17 -10.49
C ASN A 266 6.82 -11.65 -10.82
N GLN A 267 7.40 -11.99 -11.95
CA GLN A 267 7.28 -13.29 -12.55
C GLN A 267 8.48 -14.23 -12.32
N VAL A 268 8.39 -15.45 -12.84
CA VAL A 268 9.28 -16.58 -12.56
C VAL A 268 10.70 -16.29 -13.03
N ASP A 269 11.67 -16.67 -12.21
CA ASP A 269 13.09 -16.56 -12.51
C ASP A 269 13.63 -17.84 -13.18
N GLY A 270 14.74 -17.72 -13.94
CA GLY A 270 15.48 -18.85 -14.47
C GLY A 270 14.91 -19.45 -15.77
N MET A 271 14.04 -18.74 -16.47
CA MET A 271 13.48 -19.17 -17.75
C MET A 271 14.19 -18.53 -18.97
N GLY A 272 15.19 -17.70 -18.75
CA GLY A 272 15.94 -16.97 -19.76
C GLY A 272 15.71 -15.46 -19.69
N ASP A 273 16.55 -14.68 -20.36
CA ASP A 273 16.54 -13.21 -20.26
C ASP A 273 15.25 -12.56 -20.79
N GLY A 274 14.65 -13.13 -21.83
CA GLY A 274 13.49 -12.55 -22.52
C GLY A 274 12.12 -13.03 -22.02
N ILE A 275 12.08 -14.03 -21.14
CA ILE A 275 10.84 -14.63 -20.62
C ILE A 275 10.99 -15.03 -19.15
N PRO A 276 9.85 -15.07 -18.40
CA PRO A 276 8.53 -14.58 -18.76
C PRO A 276 8.41 -13.05 -18.60
N PRO A 277 7.43 -12.41 -19.21
CA PRO A 277 7.18 -10.98 -19.02
C PRO A 277 6.74 -10.68 -17.61
N GLY A 278 7.05 -9.48 -17.10
CA GLY A 278 6.36 -8.89 -15.95
C GLY A 278 4.95 -8.51 -16.31
N GLU A 279 4.09 -8.21 -15.33
CA GLU A 279 2.68 -8.01 -15.57
C GLU A 279 2.10 -6.77 -14.90
N LEU A 280 1.21 -6.10 -15.63
CA LEU A 280 0.22 -5.19 -15.08
C LEU A 280 -1.17 -5.81 -15.28
N ASN A 281 -1.80 -6.18 -14.20
CA ASN A 281 -3.04 -6.95 -14.15
C ASN A 281 -4.24 -6.09 -13.75
N ARG A 282 -5.45 -6.50 -14.18
CA ARG A 282 -6.71 -5.88 -13.79
C ARG A 282 -7.68 -6.96 -13.28
N ALA A 283 -8.09 -6.86 -12.03
CA ALA A 283 -9.17 -7.65 -11.48
C ALA A 283 -10.49 -6.87 -11.63
N THR A 284 -11.38 -7.39 -12.46
CA THR A 284 -12.71 -6.79 -12.72
C THR A 284 -13.75 -7.23 -11.71
N GLN A 285 -13.50 -8.35 -11.02
CA GLN A 285 -14.34 -8.92 -9.97
C GLN A 285 -13.53 -9.81 -9.03
N MET A 286 -14.09 -10.08 -7.87
CA MET A 286 -13.52 -11.03 -6.90
C MET A 286 -13.51 -12.46 -7.45
N GLY A 287 -12.52 -13.27 -7.04
CA GLY A 287 -12.40 -14.69 -7.38
C GLY A 287 -11.71 -14.97 -8.70
N GLN A 288 -11.15 -13.96 -9.38
CA GLN A 288 -10.39 -14.17 -10.61
C GLN A 288 -9.01 -14.81 -10.30
N ASN A 289 -8.57 -15.69 -11.22
CA ASN A 289 -7.28 -16.37 -11.18
C ASN A 289 -6.39 -15.88 -12.31
N PHE A 290 -5.16 -15.46 -11.97
CA PHE A 290 -4.19 -14.84 -12.87
C PHE A 290 -3.12 -15.81 -13.38
N GLY A 291 -3.30 -17.11 -13.14
CA GLY A 291 -2.63 -18.19 -13.88
C GLY A 291 -1.40 -18.80 -13.22
N PHE A 292 -0.73 -18.10 -12.30
CA PHE A 292 0.40 -18.69 -11.58
C PHE A 292 -0.11 -19.82 -10.62
N PRO A 293 0.61 -20.95 -10.47
CA PRO A 293 1.95 -21.29 -10.98
C PRO A 293 1.96 -21.96 -12.35
N TYR A 294 0.84 -22.14 -13.03
CA TYR A 294 0.78 -22.78 -14.35
C TYR A 294 1.43 -21.92 -15.43
N TYR A 295 1.29 -20.61 -15.31
CA TYR A 295 1.97 -19.62 -16.13
C TYR A 295 2.96 -18.83 -15.26
N GLY A 296 4.15 -18.60 -15.77
CA GLY A 296 5.22 -17.88 -15.10
C GLY A 296 5.19 -16.38 -15.37
N GLY A 297 4.29 -15.93 -16.25
CA GLY A 297 4.03 -14.57 -16.72
C GLY A 297 3.44 -14.61 -18.12
N GLY A 298 2.42 -13.77 -18.39
CA GLY A 298 1.67 -13.79 -19.64
C GLY A 298 1.09 -15.18 -19.93
N LYS A 299 1.44 -15.73 -21.09
CA LYS A 299 1.06 -17.10 -21.50
C LYS A 299 2.22 -18.09 -21.45
N VAL A 300 3.34 -17.72 -20.82
CA VAL A 300 4.53 -18.57 -20.72
C VAL A 300 4.32 -19.65 -19.67
N ARG A 301 4.29 -20.92 -20.05
CA ARG A 301 4.14 -22.06 -19.13
C ARG A 301 5.37 -22.24 -18.27
N THR A 302 5.19 -22.42 -16.96
CA THR A 302 6.28 -22.82 -16.07
C THR A 302 6.75 -24.25 -16.39
N ASN A 303 8.02 -24.53 -16.15
CA ASN A 303 8.58 -25.86 -16.43
C ASN A 303 7.96 -26.93 -15.51
N GLU A 304 7.71 -26.59 -14.24
CA GLU A 304 7.19 -27.45 -13.20
C GLU A 304 5.73 -27.90 -13.47
N TYR A 305 4.94 -27.04 -14.14
CA TYR A 305 3.53 -27.29 -14.43
C TYR A 305 3.23 -27.46 -15.93
N LYS A 306 4.28 -27.69 -16.75
CA LYS A 306 4.13 -27.76 -18.22
C LYS A 306 3.18 -28.86 -18.66
N ALA A 307 3.15 -30.00 -17.96
CA ALA A 307 2.29 -31.14 -18.26
C ALA A 307 0.88 -31.02 -17.63
N ASP A 308 0.68 -30.09 -16.72
CA ASP A 308 -0.60 -29.96 -16.01
C ASP A 308 -1.59 -29.09 -16.79
N THR A 309 -2.89 -29.34 -16.60
CA THR A 309 -3.95 -28.54 -17.19
C THR A 309 -4.14 -27.26 -16.34
N PRO A 310 -3.98 -26.05 -16.90
CA PRO A 310 -4.27 -24.82 -16.18
C PRO A 310 -5.76 -24.69 -15.85
N PRO A 311 -6.14 -23.84 -14.88
CA PRO A 311 -7.52 -23.45 -14.66
C PRO A 311 -8.18 -22.92 -15.94
N ALA A 312 -9.46 -23.23 -16.16
CA ALA A 312 -10.16 -22.87 -17.40
C ALA A 312 -10.34 -21.35 -17.59
N ASN A 313 -10.44 -20.61 -16.49
CA ASN A 313 -10.79 -19.18 -16.51
C ASN A 313 -9.63 -18.29 -16.04
N VAL A 314 -8.43 -18.51 -16.60
CA VAL A 314 -7.28 -17.66 -16.31
C VAL A 314 -7.47 -16.29 -16.94
N VAL A 315 -7.27 -15.25 -16.14
CA VAL A 315 -7.21 -13.86 -16.59
C VAL A 315 -5.75 -13.52 -16.92
N TYR A 316 -5.54 -13.11 -18.16
CA TYR A 316 -4.20 -12.69 -18.60
C TYR A 316 -3.98 -11.20 -18.33
N PRO A 317 -2.70 -10.74 -18.25
CA PRO A 317 -2.38 -9.35 -17.97
C PRO A 317 -2.94 -8.39 -19.03
N GLU A 318 -3.26 -7.19 -18.60
CA GLU A 318 -3.59 -6.06 -19.49
C GLU A 318 -2.34 -5.57 -20.25
N VAL A 319 -1.17 -5.65 -19.60
CA VAL A 319 0.12 -5.30 -20.18
C VAL A 319 1.17 -6.33 -19.78
N GLU A 320 1.88 -6.86 -20.77
CA GLU A 320 3.11 -7.59 -20.57
C GLU A 320 4.28 -6.60 -20.56
N MET A 321 5.04 -6.59 -19.46
CA MET A 321 6.22 -5.73 -19.25
C MET A 321 7.50 -6.46 -19.62
N ASP A 322 8.62 -5.74 -19.65
CA ASP A 322 9.91 -6.37 -19.91
C ASP A 322 10.22 -7.46 -18.87
N ALA A 323 10.64 -8.63 -19.37
CA ALA A 323 10.99 -9.75 -18.52
C ALA A 323 12.03 -9.35 -17.47
N HIS A 324 11.78 -9.73 -16.21
CA HIS A 324 12.66 -9.49 -15.07
C HIS A 324 12.89 -8.02 -14.69
N ALA A 325 12.14 -7.07 -15.27
CA ALA A 325 12.28 -5.64 -14.91
C ALA A 325 11.85 -5.34 -13.46
N ALA A 326 11.23 -6.29 -12.78
CA ALA A 326 10.73 -6.21 -11.42
C ALA A 326 9.71 -5.07 -11.26
N ASP A 327 8.50 -5.29 -11.77
CA ASP A 327 7.38 -4.35 -11.67
C ASP A 327 6.87 -4.30 -10.24
N LEU A 328 7.04 -3.14 -9.57
CA LEU A 328 6.71 -2.95 -8.17
C LEU A 328 5.53 -2.00 -7.99
N GLY A 329 5.69 -0.93 -7.21
CA GLY A 329 4.63 0.00 -6.83
C GLY A 329 3.95 0.66 -8.02
N MET A 330 2.66 0.91 -7.90
CA MET A 330 1.86 1.58 -8.91
C MET A 330 0.76 2.45 -8.31
N ILE A 331 0.36 3.50 -9.03
CA ILE A 331 -0.79 4.33 -8.69
C ILE A 331 -1.59 4.73 -9.93
N PHE A 332 -2.87 5.02 -9.74
CA PHE A 332 -3.63 5.86 -10.66
C PHE A 332 -3.33 7.33 -10.38
N TYR A 333 -2.85 8.05 -11.38
CA TYR A 333 -2.54 9.47 -11.19
C TYR A 333 -3.81 10.32 -11.23
N ASN A 334 -4.18 10.86 -10.06
CA ASN A 334 -5.35 11.73 -9.88
C ASN A 334 -4.97 13.21 -9.63
N GLY A 335 -3.67 13.51 -9.66
CA GLY A 335 -3.17 14.88 -9.51
C GLY A 335 -3.60 15.79 -10.67
N LYS A 336 -3.58 17.09 -10.41
CA LYS A 336 -3.95 18.13 -11.40
C LYS A 336 -2.74 18.85 -11.99
N SER A 337 -1.54 18.67 -11.44
CA SER A 337 -0.35 19.39 -11.87
C SER A 337 0.25 18.86 -13.17
N PHE A 338 0.12 17.56 -13.45
CA PHE A 338 0.61 16.98 -14.71
C PHE A 338 -0.36 17.24 -15.86
N PRO A 339 0.12 17.27 -17.12
CA PRO A 339 -0.73 17.40 -18.32
C PRO A 339 -1.90 16.41 -18.34
N ALA A 340 -2.97 16.82 -19.01
CA ALA A 340 -4.24 16.04 -19.04
C ALA A 340 -4.07 14.59 -19.49
N LYS A 341 -3.11 14.32 -20.40
CA LYS A 341 -2.85 12.96 -20.90
C LYS A 341 -2.42 11.96 -19.84
N TYR A 342 -1.91 12.43 -18.68
CA TYR A 342 -1.49 11.56 -17.58
C TYR A 342 -2.60 11.28 -16.56
N ARG A 343 -3.67 12.09 -16.57
CA ARG A 343 -4.74 11.98 -15.56
C ARG A 343 -5.58 10.73 -15.76
N GLY A 344 -5.71 9.94 -14.69
CA GLY A 344 -6.42 8.67 -14.70
C GLY A 344 -5.65 7.53 -15.37
N GLY A 345 -4.41 7.77 -15.83
CA GLY A 345 -3.48 6.72 -16.22
C GLY A 345 -2.69 6.17 -15.03
N ILE A 346 -1.91 5.16 -15.27
CA ILE A 346 -1.15 4.42 -14.26
C ILE A 346 0.33 4.78 -14.38
N PHE A 347 0.95 5.21 -13.28
CA PHE A 347 2.39 5.20 -13.13
C PHE A 347 2.80 3.96 -12.35
N SER A 348 3.84 3.26 -12.81
CA SER A 348 4.41 2.10 -12.13
C SER A 348 5.93 2.15 -12.11
N ALA A 349 6.52 1.66 -11.02
CA ALA A 349 7.95 1.58 -10.85
C ALA A 349 8.48 0.22 -11.31
N GLN A 350 9.52 0.22 -12.13
CA GLN A 350 10.35 -0.94 -12.42
C GLN A 350 11.64 -0.83 -11.63
N HIS A 351 11.86 -1.79 -10.73
CA HIS A 351 13.00 -1.79 -9.82
C HIS A 351 14.32 -2.12 -10.51
N GLY A 352 14.26 -2.90 -11.57
CA GLY A 352 15.39 -3.37 -12.35
C GLY A 352 15.74 -4.83 -12.08
N SER A 353 16.31 -5.46 -13.11
CA SER A 353 16.66 -6.87 -13.08
C SER A 353 17.86 -7.17 -12.16
N TRP A 354 17.96 -8.42 -11.73
CA TRP A 354 19.13 -8.96 -11.03
C TRP A 354 19.69 -10.22 -11.71
N ASN A 355 18.91 -10.83 -12.59
CA ASN A 355 19.12 -12.15 -13.18
C ASN A 355 19.13 -12.14 -14.71
N ARG A 356 19.45 -11.00 -15.35
CA ARG A 356 19.61 -10.87 -16.80
C ARG A 356 21.05 -10.63 -17.19
N THR A 357 21.44 -11.13 -18.37
CA THR A 357 22.73 -10.81 -19.00
C THR A 357 22.83 -9.33 -19.32
N ASP A 358 21.79 -8.78 -19.99
CA ASP A 358 21.63 -7.34 -20.20
C ASP A 358 20.63 -6.77 -19.20
N PRO A 359 21.06 -5.96 -18.22
CA PRO A 359 20.17 -5.38 -17.23
C PRO A 359 19.08 -4.51 -17.84
N VAL A 360 17.88 -4.54 -17.24
CA VAL A 360 16.72 -3.71 -17.65
C VAL A 360 16.02 -3.10 -16.44
N GLY A 361 15.10 -2.18 -16.68
CA GLY A 361 14.30 -1.56 -15.63
C GLY A 361 14.99 -0.36 -15.01
N ALA A 362 14.89 -0.20 -13.69
CA ALA A 362 15.23 1.00 -12.94
C ALA A 362 14.67 2.26 -13.61
N ARG A 363 13.34 2.30 -13.74
CA ARG A 363 12.62 3.35 -14.45
C ARG A 363 11.18 3.46 -13.97
N ILE A 364 10.50 4.53 -14.34
CA ILE A 364 9.06 4.71 -14.14
C ILE A 364 8.36 4.54 -15.49
N MET A 365 7.35 3.69 -15.52
CA MET A 365 6.48 3.47 -16.66
C MET A 365 5.20 4.31 -16.53
N PHE A 366 4.58 4.60 -17.66
CA PHE A 366 3.25 5.20 -17.73
C PHE A 366 2.37 4.38 -18.67
N THR A 367 1.19 3.98 -18.18
CA THR A 367 0.17 3.27 -18.97
C THR A 367 -1.08 4.13 -19.08
N SER A 368 -1.45 4.53 -20.29
CA SER A 368 -2.74 5.17 -20.57
C SER A 368 -3.86 4.14 -20.65
N LEU A 369 -5.10 4.57 -20.39
CA LEU A 369 -6.28 3.71 -20.45
C LEU A 369 -7.22 4.14 -21.57
N LYS A 370 -7.88 3.16 -22.20
CA LYS A 370 -9.00 3.36 -23.10
C LYS A 370 -10.26 3.78 -22.36
N ALA A 371 -11.29 4.15 -23.09
CA ALA A 371 -12.57 4.56 -22.52
C ALA A 371 -13.27 3.44 -21.75
N ASP A 372 -13.07 2.18 -22.15
CA ASP A 372 -13.59 0.98 -21.47
C ASP A 372 -12.80 0.60 -20.20
N GLY A 373 -11.74 1.36 -19.89
CA GLY A 373 -10.89 1.14 -18.73
C GLY A 373 -9.81 0.07 -18.92
N SER A 374 -9.66 -0.54 -20.12
CA SER A 374 -8.53 -1.41 -20.45
C SER A 374 -7.27 -0.59 -20.71
N ALA A 375 -6.09 -1.25 -20.66
CA ALA A 375 -4.83 -0.60 -21.03
C ALA A 375 -4.84 -0.21 -22.51
N ASP A 376 -4.26 0.97 -22.81
CA ASP A 376 -4.09 1.49 -24.17
C ASP A 376 -2.63 1.40 -24.58
N LYS A 377 -1.78 2.28 -24.06
CA LYS A 377 -0.35 2.38 -24.38
C LYS A 377 0.48 2.43 -23.11
N THR A 378 1.56 1.66 -23.10
CA THR A 378 2.58 1.73 -22.04
C THR A 378 3.87 2.28 -22.60
N GLU A 379 4.45 3.26 -21.91
CA GLU A 379 5.69 3.91 -22.32
C GLU A 379 6.59 4.23 -21.11
N VAL A 380 7.89 4.41 -21.36
CA VAL A 380 8.84 4.85 -20.34
C VAL A 380 8.58 6.32 -20.05
N PHE A 381 8.29 6.65 -18.79
CA PHE A 381 8.09 8.03 -18.32
C PHE A 381 9.38 8.66 -17.78
N ALA A 382 10.12 7.93 -16.93
CA ALA A 382 11.39 8.40 -16.39
C ALA A 382 12.43 7.28 -16.42
N SER A 383 13.65 7.57 -16.88
CA SER A 383 14.76 6.60 -16.96
C SER A 383 16.10 7.27 -16.74
N GLY A 384 17.15 6.45 -16.50
CA GLY A 384 18.52 6.91 -16.30
C GLY A 384 19.13 6.47 -14.98
N TRP A 385 18.40 5.72 -14.14
CA TRP A 385 18.98 5.05 -12.96
C TRP A 385 19.81 3.81 -13.35
N LEU A 386 19.53 3.19 -14.49
CA LEU A 386 20.39 2.20 -15.13
C LEU A 386 21.33 2.94 -16.10
N THR A 387 22.62 2.80 -15.90
CA THR A 387 23.67 3.43 -16.72
C THR A 387 23.97 2.61 -17.97
N SER A 388 24.72 3.18 -18.92
CA SER A 388 25.09 2.49 -20.15
C SER A 388 26.06 1.33 -19.95
N ASP A 389 26.76 1.29 -18.83
CA ASP A 389 27.68 0.23 -18.41
C ASP A 389 27.00 -0.86 -17.55
N GLY A 390 25.68 -0.80 -17.42
CA GLY A 390 24.87 -1.83 -16.76
C GLY A 390 24.74 -1.67 -15.26
N GLU A 391 25.22 -0.56 -14.67
CA GLU A 391 25.17 -0.33 -13.23
C GLU A 391 23.89 0.42 -12.83
N TYR A 392 23.37 0.12 -11.64
CA TYR A 392 22.23 0.82 -11.07
C TYR A 392 22.68 1.93 -10.12
N THR A 393 22.34 3.17 -10.43
CA THR A 393 22.55 4.33 -9.54
C THR A 393 21.37 4.63 -8.61
N GLY A 394 20.28 3.92 -8.82
CA GLY A 394 19.05 3.92 -8.03
C GLY A 394 18.11 2.84 -8.54
N ARG A 395 17.18 2.43 -7.71
CA ARG A 395 16.18 1.40 -8.01
C ARG A 395 14.80 1.84 -7.53
N PRO A 396 13.96 2.44 -8.41
CA PRO A 396 12.61 2.86 -8.06
C PRO A 396 11.76 1.73 -7.52
N VAL A 397 11.01 1.99 -6.44
CA VAL A 397 10.17 0.98 -5.77
C VAL A 397 8.70 1.31 -5.84
N ASP A 398 8.32 2.52 -5.44
CA ASP A 398 6.92 2.93 -5.37
C ASP A 398 6.74 4.37 -5.82
N VAL A 399 5.52 4.70 -6.13
CA VAL A 399 5.10 6.03 -6.57
C VAL A 399 3.88 6.49 -5.76
N ALA A 400 3.81 7.80 -5.46
CA ALA A 400 2.67 8.38 -4.74
C ALA A 400 2.42 9.81 -5.22
N THR A 401 1.17 10.25 -5.20
CA THR A 401 0.80 11.62 -5.56
C THR A 401 0.71 12.50 -4.31
N LEU A 402 1.46 13.59 -4.28
CA LEU A 402 1.32 14.64 -3.26
C LEU A 402 0.07 15.49 -3.50
N ARG A 403 -0.38 16.22 -2.49
CA ARG A 403 -1.58 17.08 -2.58
C ARG A 403 -1.49 18.17 -3.65
N ASP A 404 -0.31 18.66 -3.95
CA ASP A 404 -0.08 19.64 -5.00
C ASP A 404 -0.09 19.02 -6.41
N GLY A 405 -0.27 17.71 -6.50
CA GLY A 405 -0.28 16.94 -7.74
C GLY A 405 1.11 16.56 -8.24
N SER A 406 2.19 16.89 -7.55
CA SER A 406 3.51 16.34 -7.85
C SER A 406 3.58 14.87 -7.43
N MET A 407 4.55 14.12 -7.95
CA MET A 407 4.71 12.69 -7.70
C MET A 407 5.97 12.42 -6.90
N LEU A 408 5.87 11.62 -5.84
CA LEU A 408 7.00 11.01 -5.16
C LEU A 408 7.36 9.68 -5.80
N VAL A 409 8.64 9.36 -5.77
CA VAL A 409 9.21 8.07 -6.16
C VAL A 409 10.15 7.64 -5.04
N SER A 410 9.96 6.45 -4.48
CA SER A 410 10.90 5.85 -3.54
C SER A 410 11.97 5.02 -4.23
N ASP A 411 13.13 4.94 -3.59
CA ASP A 411 14.31 4.22 -4.09
C ASP A 411 15.04 3.59 -2.91
N ASP A 412 15.04 2.26 -2.83
CA ASP A 412 15.65 1.53 -1.71
C ASP A 412 17.17 1.39 -1.83
N LEU A 413 17.71 1.35 -3.06
CA LEU A 413 19.16 1.30 -3.29
C LEU A 413 19.81 2.63 -2.91
N ALA A 414 19.29 3.75 -3.42
CA ALA A 414 19.78 5.08 -3.07
C ALA A 414 19.34 5.48 -1.64
N GLY A 415 18.32 4.84 -1.08
CA GLY A 415 17.72 5.21 0.20
C GLY A 415 17.21 6.65 0.17
N ALA A 416 16.30 6.93 -0.75
CA ALA A 416 15.81 8.27 -1.05
C ALA A 416 14.35 8.28 -1.48
N LEU A 417 13.72 9.44 -1.32
CA LEU A 417 12.52 9.85 -2.05
C LEU A 417 12.89 10.91 -3.06
N TYR A 418 12.39 10.78 -4.27
CA TYR A 418 12.47 11.78 -5.33
C TYR A 418 11.13 12.46 -5.52
N ARG A 419 11.13 13.73 -5.92
CA ARG A 419 9.92 14.46 -6.30
C ARG A 419 9.97 14.84 -7.77
N ILE A 420 8.93 14.46 -8.49
CA ILE A 420 8.73 14.84 -9.90
C ILE A 420 7.65 15.90 -9.96
N THR A 421 7.99 17.03 -10.59
CA THR A 421 7.11 18.19 -10.79
C THR A 421 6.96 18.49 -12.27
N TYR A 422 5.89 19.19 -12.65
CA TYR A 422 5.67 19.69 -14.00
C TYR A 422 5.57 21.20 -13.98
N ASN A 423 6.45 21.87 -14.71
CA ASN A 423 6.52 23.34 -14.83
C ASN A 423 6.35 23.80 -16.28
N GLY A 424 5.93 22.91 -17.19
CA GLY A 424 5.60 23.28 -18.58
C GLY A 424 4.35 24.15 -18.61
N LYS A 425 4.38 25.18 -19.44
CA LYS A 425 3.21 25.99 -19.78
C LYS A 425 2.41 25.33 -20.89
#